data_08b274cd90caa56ee2a95ccf2ab74fc9
#
_entry.id   08b274cd90caa56ee2a95ccf2ab74fc9
#
_cell.length_a   1.000
_cell.length_b   1.000
_cell.length_c   1.000
_cell.angle_alpha   90.00
_cell.angle_beta   90.00
_cell.angle_gamma   90.00
#
_symmetry.space_group_name_H-M   'P 1'
#
loop_
_entity.id
_entity.type
_entity.pdbx_description
1 polymer ?
#
loop_
_entity_poly.entity_id
_entity_poly.type
_entity_poly.pdbx_seq_one_letter_code
_entity_poly.pdbx_strand_id
1 'polypeptide(L)'
;MTLVGNMPRFFVDSVSGNTISIRGNDAYHIGRSLRMRLGDIITVCADRVEYRAKILSISDKEVVCDVLSAEKSENEPTVNVVLYQALPKSDKMDLIVQKAVELGVYKIVPVITARCVSRPAKSGYEKRVERYNKIALEAAKQSGRGYVPEVTNFISFEECLGELKECDESFMCYEKGGVSLSKTGIAPVSEGEEKTIGLFIGCEGGFESHEAESCSQAGVT
;
A
#
# COMPACT_ATOMS: atom_id res chain seq x y z
N MET A 1 9.60 25.20 -22.44
CA MET A 1 8.61 24.75 -21.45
C MET A 1 8.20 23.35 -21.88
N THR A 2 8.99 22.35 -21.48
CA THR A 2 8.81 20.95 -21.89
C THR A 2 7.64 20.41 -21.06
N LEU A 3 6.60 19.96 -21.73
CA LEU A 3 5.49 19.24 -21.11
C LEU A 3 6.10 18.04 -20.36
N VAL A 4 6.09 18.07 -19.04
CA VAL A 4 6.36 16.90 -18.20
C VAL A 4 5.14 15.99 -18.36
N GLY A 5 5.09 15.27 -19.47
CA GLY A 5 4.19 14.15 -19.64
C GLY A 5 4.54 13.14 -18.55
N ASN A 6 3.52 12.69 -17.83
CA ASN A 6 3.66 11.71 -16.76
C ASN A 6 4.44 10.49 -17.32
N MET A 7 5.75 10.37 -16.99
CA MET A 7 6.56 9.24 -17.46
C MET A 7 5.95 7.95 -16.92
N PRO A 8 5.79 6.91 -17.76
CA PRO A 8 5.25 5.65 -17.31
C PRO A 8 6.08 5.11 -16.14
N ARG A 9 5.39 4.65 -15.09
CA ARG A 9 5.96 4.15 -13.84
C ARG A 9 5.77 2.64 -13.73
N PHE A 10 6.84 1.93 -13.42
CA PHE A 10 6.86 0.48 -13.25
C PHE A 10 7.51 0.12 -11.92
N PHE A 11 7.16 -1.03 -11.39
CA PHE A 11 7.72 -1.55 -10.14
C PHE A 11 8.47 -2.84 -10.41
N VAL A 12 9.62 -3.00 -9.76
CA VAL A 12 10.43 -4.22 -9.78
C VAL A 12 10.82 -4.59 -8.35
N ASP A 13 11.09 -5.87 -8.12
CA ASP A 13 11.44 -6.37 -6.79
C ASP A 13 12.81 -5.87 -6.33
N SER A 14 13.76 -5.74 -7.27
CA SER A 14 15.12 -5.30 -6.96
C SER A 14 15.84 -4.75 -8.18
N VAL A 15 16.82 -3.92 -7.93
CA VAL A 15 17.75 -3.39 -8.95
C VAL A 15 19.15 -3.92 -8.66
N SER A 16 19.84 -4.46 -9.67
CA SER A 16 21.18 -4.99 -9.54
C SER A 16 22.18 -4.20 -10.40
N GLY A 17 23.05 -3.46 -9.74
CA GLY A 17 24.00 -2.58 -10.42
C GLY A 17 23.30 -1.48 -11.22
N ASN A 18 23.75 -1.26 -12.47
CA ASN A 18 23.21 -0.22 -13.36
C ASN A 18 22.14 -0.73 -14.33
N THR A 19 21.67 -1.97 -14.17
CA THR A 19 20.72 -2.59 -15.12
C THR A 19 19.45 -2.98 -14.41
N ILE A 20 18.30 -2.66 -15.02
CA ILE A 20 16.97 -3.04 -14.57
C ILE A 20 16.32 -3.94 -15.60
N SER A 21 15.79 -5.07 -15.14
CA SER A 21 14.98 -6.00 -15.94
C SER A 21 13.52 -5.93 -15.54
N ILE A 22 12.66 -5.48 -16.44
CA ILE A 22 11.20 -5.47 -16.26
C ILE A 22 10.64 -6.68 -17.01
N ARG A 23 9.83 -7.51 -16.33
CA ARG A 23 9.34 -8.78 -16.88
C ARG A 23 7.81 -8.90 -16.82
N GLY A 24 7.30 -9.94 -17.47
CA GLY A 24 5.89 -10.29 -17.42
C GLY A 24 4.97 -9.27 -18.11
N ASN A 25 3.84 -8.97 -17.47
CA ASN A 25 2.82 -8.09 -18.04
C ASN A 25 3.32 -6.66 -18.29
N ASP A 26 4.22 -6.15 -17.45
CA ASP A 26 4.77 -4.80 -17.63
C ASP A 26 5.69 -4.73 -18.86
N ALA A 27 6.48 -5.77 -19.14
CA ALA A 27 7.29 -5.82 -20.37
C ALA A 27 6.40 -5.81 -21.63
N TYR A 28 5.34 -6.62 -21.64
CA TYR A 28 4.37 -6.63 -22.72
C TYR A 28 3.67 -5.27 -22.86
N HIS A 29 3.28 -4.65 -21.74
CA HIS A 29 2.64 -3.33 -21.72
C HIS A 29 3.53 -2.24 -22.32
N ILE A 30 4.82 -2.21 -21.97
CA ILE A 30 5.81 -1.27 -22.51
C ILE A 30 5.90 -1.40 -24.03
N GLY A 31 6.09 -2.63 -24.52
CA GLY A 31 6.33 -2.87 -25.94
C GLY A 31 5.07 -2.74 -26.81
N ARG A 32 3.92 -3.26 -26.34
CA ARG A 32 2.70 -3.39 -27.16
C ARG A 32 1.67 -2.28 -26.94
N SER A 33 1.41 -1.93 -25.66
CA SER A 33 0.37 -0.93 -25.34
C SER A 33 0.93 0.48 -25.44
N LEU A 34 2.03 0.76 -24.76
CA LEU A 34 2.68 2.06 -24.77
C LEU A 34 3.52 2.30 -26.03
N ARG A 35 3.89 1.23 -26.75
CA ARG A 35 4.70 1.27 -27.99
C ARG A 35 5.99 2.05 -27.82
N MET A 36 6.62 1.88 -26.67
CA MET A 36 7.89 2.52 -26.35
C MET A 36 9.02 1.97 -27.23
N ARG A 37 10.07 2.77 -27.37
CA ARG A 37 11.19 2.51 -28.26
C ARG A 37 12.51 2.44 -27.49
N LEU A 38 13.51 1.88 -28.10
CA LEU A 38 14.89 1.92 -27.60
C LEU A 38 15.32 3.38 -27.41
N GLY A 39 15.88 3.68 -26.26
CA GLY A 39 16.29 5.04 -25.89
C GLY A 39 15.24 5.84 -25.15
N ASP A 40 13.98 5.43 -25.12
CA ASP A 40 12.95 6.09 -24.31
C ASP A 40 13.30 5.97 -22.83
N ILE A 41 12.84 6.96 -22.05
CA ILE A 41 13.09 7.02 -20.61
C ILE A 41 11.78 6.68 -19.88
N ILE A 42 11.91 5.84 -18.85
CA ILE A 42 10.83 5.44 -17.96
C ILE A 42 11.25 5.65 -16.51
N THR A 43 10.27 5.71 -15.61
CA THR A 43 10.48 5.63 -14.16
C THR A 43 10.30 4.18 -13.71
N VAL A 44 11.30 3.66 -13.00
CA VAL A 44 11.20 2.34 -12.35
C VAL A 44 11.38 2.54 -10.85
N CYS A 45 10.53 1.91 -10.06
CA CYS A 45 10.56 2.00 -8.60
C CYS A 45 10.92 0.66 -7.98
N ALA A 46 11.80 0.68 -7.01
CA ALA A 46 12.13 -0.44 -6.15
C ALA A 46 12.48 0.10 -4.76
N ASP A 47 11.87 -0.47 -3.72
CA ASP A 47 12.19 -0.17 -2.32
C ASP A 47 12.26 1.34 -2.00
N ARG A 48 11.22 2.09 -2.40
CA ARG A 48 11.08 3.55 -2.21
C ARG A 48 12.17 4.39 -2.92
N VAL A 49 12.90 3.78 -3.85
CA VAL A 49 13.85 4.48 -4.73
C VAL A 49 13.26 4.57 -6.12
N GLU A 50 13.32 5.75 -6.71
CA GLU A 50 12.91 6.04 -8.08
C GLU A 50 14.12 6.08 -8.98
N TYR A 51 14.12 5.23 -9.99
CA TYR A 51 15.16 5.15 -11.00
C TYR A 51 14.64 5.77 -12.30
N ARG A 52 15.35 6.75 -12.82
CA ARG A 52 15.19 7.11 -14.23
C ARG A 52 15.98 6.14 -15.05
N ALA A 53 15.34 5.41 -15.94
CA ALA A 53 15.98 4.34 -16.67
C ALA A 53 15.73 4.46 -18.18
N LYS A 54 16.78 4.24 -18.97
CA LYS A 54 16.74 4.28 -20.44
C LYS A 54 16.59 2.88 -20.99
N ILE A 55 15.62 2.67 -21.86
CA ILE A 55 15.37 1.38 -22.49
C ILE A 55 16.49 1.02 -23.45
N LEU A 56 17.13 -0.14 -23.20
CA LEU A 56 18.19 -0.72 -24.02
C LEU A 56 17.67 -1.81 -24.96
N SER A 57 16.73 -2.64 -24.49
CA SER A 57 16.11 -3.69 -25.31
C SER A 57 14.66 -3.91 -24.92
N ILE A 58 13.85 -4.32 -25.88
CA ILE A 58 12.43 -4.64 -25.69
C ILE A 58 12.14 -6.00 -26.33
N SER A 59 11.56 -6.89 -25.55
CA SER A 59 10.92 -8.12 -26.02
C SER A 59 9.57 -8.30 -25.36
N ASP A 60 8.76 -9.25 -25.83
CA ASP A 60 7.44 -9.55 -25.21
C ASP A 60 7.56 -10.12 -23.78
N LYS A 61 8.76 -10.57 -23.37
CA LYS A 61 9.00 -11.20 -22.06
C LYS A 61 9.81 -10.35 -21.11
N GLU A 62 10.65 -9.45 -21.64
CA GLU A 62 11.59 -8.68 -20.84
C GLU A 62 11.94 -7.37 -21.54
N VAL A 63 11.99 -6.30 -20.75
CA VAL A 63 12.56 -5.00 -21.14
C VAL A 63 13.76 -4.75 -20.25
N VAL A 64 14.92 -4.49 -20.87
CA VAL A 64 16.16 -4.18 -20.16
C VAL A 64 16.42 -2.69 -20.26
N CYS A 65 16.74 -2.08 -19.13
CA CYS A 65 17.02 -0.65 -19.03
C CYS A 65 18.36 -0.39 -18.35
N ASP A 66 19.00 0.71 -18.71
CA ASP A 66 20.16 1.27 -18.05
C ASP A 66 19.76 2.39 -17.09
N VAL A 67 20.28 2.38 -15.88
CA VAL A 67 19.97 3.39 -14.84
C VAL A 67 20.69 4.69 -15.17
N LEU A 68 19.94 5.78 -15.31
CA LEU A 68 20.48 7.12 -15.53
C LEU A 68 20.67 7.89 -14.22
N SER A 69 19.70 7.77 -13.29
CA SER A 69 19.77 8.33 -11.94
C SER A 69 18.91 7.50 -10.99
N ALA A 70 19.20 7.60 -9.70
CA ALA A 70 18.45 6.98 -8.61
C ALA A 70 18.27 8.01 -7.49
N GLU A 71 17.03 8.22 -7.05
CA GLU A 71 16.68 9.17 -6.01
C GLU A 71 15.65 8.56 -5.07
N LYS A 72 15.69 8.91 -3.79
CA LYS A 72 14.64 8.50 -2.84
C LYS A 72 13.30 9.11 -3.30
N SER A 73 12.23 8.33 -3.26
CA SER A 73 10.91 8.85 -3.62
C SER A 73 10.47 9.93 -2.63
N GLU A 74 10.17 11.12 -3.13
CA GLU A 74 9.68 12.25 -2.34
C GLU A 74 8.22 12.11 -1.92
N ASN A 75 7.49 11.18 -2.54
CA ASN A 75 6.05 11.00 -2.32
C ASN A 75 5.72 9.96 -1.24
N GLU A 76 6.74 9.44 -0.54
CA GLU A 76 6.50 8.49 0.55
C GLU A 76 6.40 9.21 1.90
N PRO A 77 5.40 8.82 2.73
CA PRO A 77 5.31 9.34 4.10
C PRO A 77 6.52 8.97 4.94
N THR A 78 6.82 9.80 5.94
CA THR A 78 7.90 9.56 6.91
C THR A 78 7.54 8.50 7.95
N VAL A 79 6.26 8.11 8.03
CA VAL A 79 5.74 7.08 8.95
C VAL A 79 5.12 5.93 8.17
N ASN A 80 5.20 4.72 8.70
CA ASN A 80 4.58 3.54 8.15
C ASN A 80 3.18 3.37 8.74
N VAL A 81 2.14 3.81 8.05
CA VAL A 81 0.76 3.59 8.48
C VAL A 81 0.28 2.21 8.02
N VAL A 82 -0.07 1.34 8.97
CA VAL A 82 -0.71 0.06 8.71
C VAL A 82 -2.21 0.22 8.93
N LEU A 83 -2.99 0.06 7.87
CA LEU A 83 -4.45 0.13 7.92
C LEU A 83 -5.03 -1.25 8.21
N TYR A 84 -5.57 -1.44 9.41
CA TYR A 84 -6.41 -2.58 9.77
C TYR A 84 -7.86 -2.22 9.45
N GLN A 85 -8.38 -2.78 8.36
CA GLN A 85 -9.72 -2.46 7.87
C GLN A 85 -10.68 -3.61 8.11
N ALA A 86 -11.66 -3.42 9.00
CA ALA A 86 -12.77 -4.36 9.13
C ALA A 86 -13.53 -4.46 7.79
N LEU A 87 -13.79 -5.71 7.34
CA LEU A 87 -14.30 -5.95 6.00
C LEU A 87 -15.66 -5.30 5.77
N PRO A 88 -15.78 -4.31 4.88
CA PRO A 88 -17.03 -3.66 4.58
C PRO A 88 -17.91 -4.53 3.67
N LYS A 89 -19.16 -4.09 3.48
CA LYS A 89 -20.09 -4.73 2.54
C LYS A 89 -19.70 -4.46 1.09
N SER A 90 -20.04 -5.41 0.23
CA SER A 90 -19.90 -5.28 -1.23
C SER A 90 -18.47 -4.93 -1.68
N ASP A 91 -18.33 -4.07 -2.69
CA ASP A 91 -17.06 -3.71 -3.32
C ASP A 91 -16.39 -2.48 -2.70
N LYS A 92 -16.85 -2.00 -1.53
CA LYS A 92 -16.26 -0.84 -0.86
C LYS A 92 -14.79 -1.03 -0.51
N MET A 93 -14.37 -2.28 -0.25
CA MET A 93 -12.96 -2.58 0.02
C MET A 93 -12.04 -2.19 -1.14
N ASP A 94 -12.50 -2.31 -2.39
CA ASP A 94 -11.72 -1.89 -3.56
C ASP A 94 -11.42 -0.39 -3.52
N LEU A 95 -12.45 0.42 -3.22
CA LEU A 95 -12.29 1.88 -3.08
C LEU A 95 -11.40 2.24 -1.89
N ILE A 96 -11.54 1.52 -0.75
CA ILE A 96 -10.70 1.73 0.42
C ILE A 96 -9.24 1.45 0.10
N VAL A 97 -8.95 0.31 -0.53
CA VAL A 97 -7.58 -0.03 -0.95
C VAL A 97 -7.02 1.05 -1.88
N GLN A 98 -7.76 1.43 -2.91
CA GLN A 98 -7.33 2.48 -3.83
C GLN A 98 -7.00 3.77 -3.08
N LYS A 99 -7.93 4.28 -2.25
CA LYS A 99 -7.75 5.57 -1.56
C LYS A 99 -6.68 5.52 -0.47
N ALA A 100 -6.57 4.42 0.26
CA ALA A 100 -5.53 4.24 1.26
C ALA A 100 -4.12 4.28 0.62
N VAL A 101 -3.95 3.62 -0.54
CA VAL A 101 -2.70 3.68 -1.30
C VAL A 101 -2.40 5.09 -1.79
N GLU A 102 -3.38 5.79 -2.37
CA GLU A 102 -3.23 7.18 -2.82
C GLU A 102 -2.85 8.13 -1.66
N LEU A 103 -3.32 7.85 -0.43
CA LEU A 103 -3.03 8.64 0.77
C LEU A 103 -1.71 8.27 1.46
N GLY A 104 -0.99 7.25 0.99
CA GLY A 104 0.33 6.95 1.52
C GLY A 104 0.39 5.78 2.49
N VAL A 105 -0.66 4.94 2.62
CA VAL A 105 -0.60 3.77 3.50
C VAL A 105 0.61 2.88 3.18
N TYR A 106 1.18 2.26 4.22
CA TYR A 106 2.30 1.34 4.07
C TYR A 106 1.83 -0.11 3.83
N LYS A 107 0.82 -0.55 4.57
CA LYS A 107 0.26 -1.90 4.50
C LYS A 107 -1.23 -1.87 4.80
N ILE A 108 -2.00 -2.76 4.19
CA ILE A 108 -3.44 -2.90 4.43
C ILE A 108 -3.71 -4.33 4.90
N VAL A 109 -4.38 -4.45 6.04
CA VAL A 109 -4.73 -5.73 6.67
C VAL A 109 -6.25 -5.84 6.75
N PRO A 110 -6.88 -6.70 5.94
CA PRO A 110 -8.32 -6.95 6.04
C PRO A 110 -8.64 -7.74 7.31
N VAL A 111 -9.58 -7.24 8.13
CA VAL A 111 -9.94 -7.84 9.42
C VAL A 111 -11.39 -8.32 9.40
N ILE A 112 -11.64 -9.49 9.99
CA ILE A 112 -13.00 -10.00 10.23
C ILE A 112 -13.39 -9.70 11.68
N THR A 113 -14.26 -8.72 11.85
CA THR A 113 -14.80 -8.31 13.17
C THR A 113 -16.22 -8.85 13.38
N ALA A 114 -16.74 -8.71 14.60
CA ALA A 114 -18.06 -9.23 14.98
C ALA A 114 -19.18 -8.68 14.08
N ARG A 115 -19.13 -7.40 13.70
CA ARG A 115 -20.16 -6.72 12.90
C ARG A 115 -19.96 -6.80 11.40
N CYS A 116 -18.92 -7.49 10.91
CA CYS A 116 -18.77 -7.74 9.48
C CYS A 116 -19.94 -8.59 8.96
N VAL A 117 -20.77 -8.01 8.10
CA VAL A 117 -21.86 -8.73 7.41
C VAL A 117 -21.32 -9.62 6.31
N SER A 118 -20.34 -9.13 5.57
CA SER A 118 -19.66 -9.90 4.53
C SER A 118 -18.58 -10.77 5.19
N ARG A 119 -18.82 -12.09 5.20
CA ARG A 119 -17.86 -13.09 5.70
C ARG A 119 -17.60 -14.10 4.61
N PRO A 120 -16.68 -13.83 3.68
CA PRO A 120 -16.36 -14.79 2.63
C PRO A 120 -15.80 -16.08 3.25
N ALA A 121 -16.07 -17.21 2.61
CA ALA A 121 -15.42 -18.47 2.99
C ALA A 121 -13.89 -18.33 2.85
N LYS A 122 -13.12 -18.96 3.74
CA LYS A 122 -11.65 -18.90 3.73
C LYS A 122 -11.04 -19.27 2.37
N SER A 123 -11.67 -20.20 1.64
CA SER A 123 -11.26 -20.56 0.27
C SER A 123 -11.37 -19.42 -0.77
N GLY A 124 -12.06 -18.33 -0.44
CA GLY A 124 -12.19 -17.15 -1.30
C GLY A 124 -11.23 -16.00 -0.92
N TYR A 125 -10.46 -16.14 0.14
CA TYR A 125 -9.57 -15.08 0.62
C TYR A 125 -8.45 -14.77 -0.37
N GLU A 126 -7.74 -15.79 -0.81
CA GLU A 126 -6.61 -15.66 -1.74
C GLU A 126 -6.98 -14.87 -3.00
N LYS A 127 -8.10 -15.23 -3.64
CA LYS A 127 -8.58 -14.54 -4.84
C LYS A 127 -8.94 -13.06 -4.59
N ARG A 128 -9.46 -12.73 -3.39
CA ARG A 128 -9.75 -11.34 -3.01
C ARG A 128 -8.47 -10.56 -2.75
N VAL A 129 -7.53 -11.14 -2.01
CA VAL A 129 -6.22 -10.54 -1.74
C VAL A 129 -5.47 -10.27 -3.05
N GLU A 130 -5.47 -11.22 -3.98
CA GLU A 130 -4.88 -11.01 -5.31
C GLU A 130 -5.53 -9.82 -6.05
N ARG A 131 -6.86 -9.70 -6.01
CA ARG A 131 -7.58 -8.55 -6.58
C ARG A 131 -7.19 -7.25 -5.90
N TYR A 132 -7.13 -7.20 -4.58
CA TYR A 132 -6.77 -6.01 -3.82
C TYR A 132 -5.32 -5.57 -4.10
N ASN A 133 -4.38 -6.50 -4.20
CA ASN A 133 -3.00 -6.18 -4.56
C ASN A 133 -2.88 -5.64 -5.99
N LYS A 134 -3.71 -6.09 -6.94
CA LYS A 134 -3.79 -5.49 -8.29
C LYS A 134 -4.30 -4.05 -8.22
N ILE A 135 -5.31 -3.76 -7.40
CA ILE A 135 -5.81 -2.39 -7.20
C ILE A 135 -4.74 -1.52 -6.54
N ALA A 136 -4.04 -2.04 -5.53
CA ALA A 136 -2.95 -1.33 -4.86
C ALA A 136 -1.82 -0.95 -5.84
N LEU A 137 -1.41 -1.88 -6.69
CA LEU A 137 -0.41 -1.62 -7.73
C LEU A 137 -0.83 -0.51 -8.70
N GLU A 138 -2.06 -0.57 -9.21
CA GLU A 138 -2.55 0.46 -10.13
C GLU A 138 -2.70 1.82 -9.43
N ALA A 139 -3.18 1.85 -8.20
CA ALA A 139 -3.26 3.07 -7.40
C ALA A 139 -1.87 3.68 -7.15
N ALA A 140 -0.87 2.85 -6.83
CA ALA A 140 0.51 3.29 -6.62
C ALA A 140 1.12 3.89 -7.89
N LYS A 141 0.88 3.26 -9.06
CA LYS A 141 1.30 3.79 -10.36
C LYS A 141 0.69 5.18 -10.63
N GLN A 142 -0.61 5.34 -10.38
CA GLN A 142 -1.35 6.58 -10.68
C GLN A 142 -1.04 7.71 -9.69
N SER A 143 -0.83 7.40 -8.42
CA SER A 143 -0.54 8.41 -7.39
C SER A 143 0.94 8.78 -7.29
N GLY A 144 1.80 8.17 -8.11
CA GLY A 144 3.23 8.46 -8.12
C GLY A 144 3.98 7.92 -6.91
N ARG A 145 3.47 6.85 -6.25
CA ARG A 145 4.17 6.18 -5.14
C ARG A 145 5.48 5.56 -5.61
N GLY A 146 6.48 5.56 -4.75
CA GLY A 146 7.73 4.82 -4.92
C GLY A 146 7.69 3.40 -4.34
N TYR A 147 6.58 3.06 -3.68
CA TYR A 147 6.33 1.80 -3.01
C TYR A 147 4.90 1.31 -3.29
N VAL A 148 4.74 0.00 -3.48
CA VAL A 148 3.42 -0.64 -3.61
C VAL A 148 3.02 -1.24 -2.28
N PRO A 149 2.01 -0.69 -1.58
CA PRO A 149 1.52 -1.27 -0.34
C PRO A 149 0.96 -2.67 -0.54
N GLU A 150 1.38 -3.60 0.31
CA GLU A 150 0.83 -4.94 0.34
C GLU A 150 -0.56 -4.94 0.99
N VAL A 151 -1.50 -5.67 0.37
CA VAL A 151 -2.73 -6.10 1.03
C VAL A 151 -2.55 -7.54 1.48
N THR A 152 -2.52 -7.76 2.79
CA THR A 152 -2.25 -9.08 3.39
C THR A 152 -3.46 -10.01 3.35
N ASN A 153 -3.30 -11.23 3.84
CA ASN A 153 -4.41 -12.13 4.09
C ASN A 153 -5.37 -11.58 5.16
N PHE A 154 -6.61 -12.07 5.13
CA PHE A 154 -7.61 -11.76 6.15
C PHE A 154 -7.20 -12.34 7.50
N ILE A 155 -7.33 -11.52 8.54
CA ILE A 155 -7.08 -11.94 9.92
C ILE A 155 -8.35 -11.78 10.78
N SER A 156 -8.38 -12.45 11.93
CA SER A 156 -9.41 -12.27 12.95
C SER A 156 -9.19 -10.99 13.75
N PHE A 157 -10.19 -10.61 14.55
CA PHE A 157 -10.06 -9.50 15.51
C PHE A 157 -8.93 -9.76 16.52
N GLU A 158 -8.82 -10.98 17.02
CA GLU A 158 -7.80 -11.36 18.02
C GLU A 158 -6.37 -11.27 17.44
N GLU A 159 -6.17 -11.72 16.20
CA GLU A 159 -4.91 -11.59 15.50
C GLU A 159 -4.59 -10.10 15.24
N CYS A 160 -5.56 -9.30 14.83
CA CYS A 160 -5.42 -7.86 14.65
C CYS A 160 -5.01 -7.15 15.95
N LEU A 161 -5.64 -7.51 17.07
CA LEU A 161 -5.29 -6.95 18.38
C LEU A 161 -3.84 -7.30 18.78
N GLY A 162 -3.37 -8.48 18.40
CA GLY A 162 -1.97 -8.88 18.56
C GLY A 162 -1.02 -7.99 17.75
N GLU A 163 -1.30 -7.81 16.47
CA GLU A 163 -0.47 -6.98 15.59
C GLU A 163 -0.49 -5.49 15.97
N LEU A 164 -1.64 -4.95 16.44
CA LEU A 164 -1.75 -3.56 16.89
C LEU A 164 -0.83 -3.25 18.09
N LYS A 165 -0.57 -4.23 18.97
CA LYS A 165 0.36 -4.08 20.10
C LYS A 165 1.81 -3.97 19.70
N GLU A 166 2.17 -4.48 18.53
CA GLU A 166 3.53 -4.43 18.00
C GLU A 166 3.82 -3.10 17.25
N CYS A 167 2.79 -2.28 16.99
CA CYS A 167 2.97 -0.96 16.42
C CYS A 167 3.48 0.01 17.50
N ASP A 168 4.27 1.02 17.09
CA ASP A 168 4.77 2.06 18.01
C ASP A 168 3.62 2.89 18.61
N GLU A 169 2.58 3.13 17.81
CA GLU A 169 1.32 3.72 18.26
C GLU A 169 0.15 3.06 17.51
N SER A 170 -1.00 2.94 18.18
CA SER A 170 -2.19 2.33 17.59
C SER A 170 -3.44 3.10 17.94
N PHE A 171 -4.28 3.30 16.93
CA PHE A 171 -5.53 4.05 17.03
C PHE A 171 -6.71 3.24 16.50
N MET A 172 -7.84 3.35 17.18
CA MET A 172 -9.10 2.77 16.77
C MET A 172 -10.13 3.87 16.49
N CYS A 173 -10.69 3.89 15.30
CA CYS A 173 -11.77 4.83 14.95
C CYS A 173 -13.10 4.32 15.50
N TYR A 174 -13.46 4.76 16.72
CA TYR A 174 -14.68 4.34 17.41
C TYR A 174 -15.71 5.47 17.52
N GLU A 175 -16.96 5.20 17.11
CA GLU A 175 -18.02 6.22 17.01
C GLU A 175 -18.64 6.61 18.34
N LYS A 176 -18.44 5.84 19.42
CA LYS A 176 -19.09 6.07 20.74
C LYS A 176 -18.20 6.71 21.78
N GLY A 177 -17.12 7.33 21.38
CA GLY A 177 -16.20 7.98 22.31
C GLY A 177 -14.84 8.19 21.69
N GLY A 178 -13.89 8.63 22.52
CA GLY A 178 -12.52 8.80 22.09
C GLY A 178 -12.01 10.22 22.27
N VAL A 179 -10.79 10.42 21.83
CA VAL A 179 -10.09 11.71 21.85
C VAL A 179 -9.79 12.14 20.41
N SER A 180 -9.72 13.45 20.19
CA SER A 180 -9.31 13.96 18.87
C SER A 180 -7.86 13.55 18.57
N LEU A 181 -7.58 13.09 17.35
CA LEU A 181 -6.23 12.80 16.87
C LEU A 181 -5.23 13.94 17.16
N SER A 182 -5.68 15.20 17.09
CA SER A 182 -4.84 16.36 17.44
C SER A 182 -4.43 16.41 18.92
N LYS A 183 -5.09 15.63 19.79
CA LYS A 183 -4.79 15.53 21.22
C LYS A 183 -4.08 14.24 21.61
N THR A 184 -3.89 13.33 20.69
CA THR A 184 -3.18 12.06 20.96
C THR A 184 -1.67 12.22 21.08
N GLY A 185 -1.14 13.39 20.65
CA GLY A 185 0.27 13.67 20.82
C GLY A 185 1.19 12.78 19.98
N ILE A 186 0.76 12.39 18.77
CA ILE A 186 1.63 11.65 17.85
C ILE A 186 2.95 12.38 17.74
N ALA A 187 4.01 11.76 18.28
CA ALA A 187 5.32 12.38 18.30
C ALA A 187 5.88 12.49 16.87
N PRO A 188 6.51 13.64 16.54
CA PRO A 188 7.24 13.77 15.28
C PRO A 188 8.28 12.66 15.17
N VAL A 189 8.49 12.18 13.95
CA VAL A 189 9.53 11.19 13.67
C VAL A 189 10.80 11.94 13.30
N SER A 190 11.92 11.58 13.95
CA SER A 190 13.23 12.14 13.61
C SER A 190 13.72 11.60 12.27
N GLU A 191 14.58 12.35 11.59
CA GLU A 191 15.15 11.93 10.33
C GLU A 191 15.94 10.62 10.51
N GLY A 192 15.56 9.58 9.75
CA GLY A 192 16.18 8.25 9.80
C GLY A 192 15.54 7.27 10.79
N GLU A 193 14.54 7.68 11.55
CA GLU A 193 13.73 6.78 12.37
C GLU A 193 12.57 6.22 11.55
N GLU A 194 12.31 4.92 11.69
CA GLU A 194 11.08 4.30 11.19
C GLU A 194 10.06 4.21 12.33
N LYS A 195 8.86 4.70 12.10
CA LYS A 195 7.75 4.60 13.04
C LYS A 195 6.56 3.95 12.37
N THR A 196 5.99 2.95 13.03
CA THR A 196 4.80 2.24 12.55
C THR A 196 3.59 2.63 13.36
N ILE A 197 2.55 3.10 12.67
CA ILE A 197 1.27 3.48 13.26
C ILE A 197 0.19 2.52 12.79
N GLY A 198 -0.44 1.82 13.73
CA GLY A 198 -1.61 1.00 13.48
C GLY A 198 -2.89 1.84 13.48
N LEU A 199 -3.67 1.79 12.41
CA LEU A 199 -4.96 2.46 12.32
C LEU A 199 -6.05 1.43 12.09
N PHE A 200 -6.93 1.23 13.08
CA PHE A 200 -8.02 0.26 13.01
C PHE A 200 -9.36 0.93 12.70
N ILE A 201 -9.95 0.60 11.57
CA ILE A 201 -11.22 1.16 11.09
C ILE A 201 -12.28 0.06 11.01
N GLY A 202 -13.46 0.32 11.57
CA GLY A 202 -14.61 -0.56 11.55
C GLY A 202 -15.26 -0.72 10.18
N CYS A 203 -16.13 -1.72 10.06
CA CYS A 203 -17.06 -1.80 8.93
C CYS A 203 -18.22 -0.80 9.13
N GLU A 204 -19.23 -0.81 8.26
CA GLU A 204 -20.38 0.11 8.35
C GLU A 204 -21.16 -0.02 9.68
N GLY A 205 -21.06 -1.15 10.33
CA GLY A 205 -21.67 -1.38 11.64
C GLY A 205 -20.83 -0.90 12.82
N GLY A 206 -19.60 -0.40 12.57
CA GLY A 206 -18.63 -0.06 13.61
C GLY A 206 -18.13 -1.31 14.34
N PHE A 207 -17.92 -1.17 15.63
CA PHE A 207 -17.40 -2.22 16.51
C PHE A 207 -18.38 -2.62 17.60
N GLU A 208 -18.30 -3.86 18.09
CA GLU A 208 -18.96 -4.26 19.32
C GLU A 208 -18.28 -3.63 20.54
N SER A 209 -19.04 -3.42 21.63
CA SER A 209 -18.49 -2.79 22.84
C SER A 209 -17.30 -3.57 23.42
N HIS A 210 -17.37 -4.90 23.39
CA HIS A 210 -16.27 -5.75 23.88
C HIS A 210 -15.00 -5.65 23.02
N GLU A 211 -15.14 -5.41 21.69
CA GLU A 211 -14.00 -5.18 20.80
C GLU A 211 -13.29 -3.86 21.16
N ALA A 212 -14.08 -2.79 21.39
CA ALA A 212 -13.54 -1.50 21.80
C ALA A 212 -12.89 -1.56 23.20
N GLU A 213 -13.48 -2.27 24.15
CA GLU A 213 -12.92 -2.48 25.48
C GLU A 213 -11.59 -3.26 25.40
N SER A 214 -11.53 -4.33 24.57
CA SER A 214 -10.31 -5.11 24.36
C SER A 214 -9.20 -4.28 23.74
N CYS A 215 -9.51 -3.42 22.76
CA CYS A 215 -8.56 -2.48 22.17
C CYS A 215 -8.02 -1.50 23.22
N SER A 216 -8.90 -0.89 24.02
CA SER A 216 -8.51 0.03 25.09
C SER A 216 -7.60 -0.64 26.14
N GLN A 217 -7.95 -1.86 26.57
CA GLN A 217 -7.13 -2.64 27.51
C GLN A 217 -5.76 -3.02 26.92
N ALA A 218 -5.67 -3.13 25.61
CA ALA A 218 -4.43 -3.41 24.88
C ALA A 218 -3.56 -2.17 24.63
N GLY A 219 -4.03 -0.96 25.04
CA GLY A 219 -3.31 0.30 24.83
C GLY A 219 -3.58 0.96 23.48
N VAL A 220 -4.57 0.48 22.72
CA VAL A 220 -5.03 1.11 21.48
C VAL A 220 -5.90 2.31 21.85
N THR A 221 -5.56 3.49 21.33
CA THR A 221 -6.23 4.77 21.64
C THR A 221 -7.43 5.01 20.74
#